data_8eae52d8aec745d46cc44b926919afb0
#
_entry.id   8eae52d8aec745d46cc44b926919afb0
#
_cell.length_a   1.000
_cell.length_b   1.000
_cell.length_c   1.000
_cell.angle_alpha   90.00
_cell.angle_beta   90.00
_cell.angle_gamma   90.00
#
_symmetry.space_group_name_H-M   'P 1'
#
loop_
_entity.id
_entity.type
_entity.pdbx_description
1 polymer ?
#
loop_
_entity_poly.entity_id
_entity_poly.type
_entity_poly.pdbx_seq_one_letter_code
_entity_poly.pdbx_strand_id
1 'polypeptide(L)'
;MAFPVRAISVKAARRLLRLAVQLLPGTGAVVRPVFIIGCGRSGTTVLGEVLSRHPLLAYLNEPRDIWLYEPRTDIWSAKARARGGRLRLSAGDVQPAAAARIRRAFAAEVRLQRAECLVEKLPINAFRVGWLAGMFPDALFVHLIRNGLEVAASIARQAEHAQWFGCEGYKWRLLADCARERGEAGLVGLCTDGFRRGLLEWRLSMSAALDDLAKLSTERQLEIRYERLVEQPVEVCQRLEAFVGIGHEPAMAAFARAELSRRSPPPDPTPLPPDAQRIAGDLLVRLGYFPTARDLRRHA
;
A
#
# COMPACT_ATOMS: atom_id res chain seq x y z
N MET A 1 21.93 44.16 -7.35
CA MET A 1 21.63 43.10 -6.37
C MET A 1 20.70 42.10 -7.04
N ALA A 2 21.22 40.96 -7.50
CA ALA A 2 20.38 39.91 -8.08
C ALA A 2 19.92 38.98 -6.94
N PHE A 3 18.62 38.91 -6.72
CA PHE A 3 18.04 37.93 -5.78
C PHE A 3 18.25 36.53 -6.35
N PRO A 4 18.80 35.56 -5.57
CA PRO A 4 18.91 34.21 -6.04
C PRO A 4 17.51 33.61 -6.20
N VAL A 5 17.11 33.33 -7.44
CA VAL A 5 15.91 32.56 -7.73
C VAL A 5 16.15 31.15 -7.19
N ARG A 6 15.62 30.85 -6.00
CA ARG A 6 15.62 29.48 -5.45
C ARG A 6 14.86 28.59 -6.42
N ALA A 7 15.53 27.61 -7.01
CA ALA A 7 14.88 26.61 -7.85
C ALA A 7 13.77 25.92 -7.06
N ILE A 8 12.52 26.07 -7.50
CA ILE A 8 11.36 25.40 -6.91
C ILE A 8 11.54 23.90 -7.15
N SER A 9 11.51 23.09 -6.11
CA SER A 9 11.60 21.64 -6.28
C SER A 9 10.42 21.13 -7.13
N VAL A 10 10.63 20.09 -7.95
CA VAL A 10 9.60 19.48 -8.81
C VAL A 10 8.33 19.16 -8.00
N LYS A 11 8.49 18.69 -6.75
CA LYS A 11 7.36 18.43 -5.83
C LYS A 11 6.59 19.70 -5.46
N ALA A 12 7.29 20.80 -5.20
CA ALA A 12 6.67 22.09 -4.88
C ALA A 12 5.95 22.68 -6.10
N ALA A 13 6.57 22.63 -7.29
CA ALA A 13 5.95 23.04 -8.55
C ALA A 13 4.67 22.24 -8.84
N ARG A 14 4.71 20.92 -8.72
CA ARG A 14 3.52 20.06 -8.89
C ARG A 14 2.41 20.39 -7.88
N ARG A 15 2.76 20.67 -6.64
CA ARG A 15 1.80 21.10 -5.62
C ARG A 15 1.12 22.40 -5.97
N LEU A 16 1.86 23.40 -6.42
CA LEU A 16 1.29 24.70 -6.87
C LEU A 16 0.39 24.52 -8.08
N LEU A 17 0.82 23.74 -9.07
CA LEU A 17 0.03 23.45 -10.26
C LEU A 17 -1.29 22.73 -9.90
N ARG A 18 -1.24 21.75 -9.01
CA ARG A 18 -2.42 21.08 -8.49
C ARG A 18 -3.39 22.04 -7.80
N LEU A 19 -2.88 22.97 -6.97
CA LEU A 19 -3.71 23.98 -6.33
C LEU A 19 -4.39 24.90 -7.37
N ALA A 20 -3.66 25.32 -8.40
CA ALA A 20 -4.22 26.13 -9.47
C ALA A 20 -5.32 25.38 -10.24
N VAL A 21 -5.11 24.11 -10.57
CA VAL A 21 -6.11 23.28 -11.27
C VAL A 21 -7.36 23.06 -10.43
N GLN A 22 -7.26 22.95 -9.10
CA GLN A 22 -8.43 22.84 -8.23
C GLN A 22 -9.37 24.06 -8.26
N LEU A 23 -8.85 25.21 -8.66
CA LEU A 23 -9.63 26.46 -8.80
C LEU A 23 -10.32 26.60 -10.16
N LEU A 24 -9.96 25.75 -11.13
CA LEU A 24 -10.57 25.79 -12.46
C LEU A 24 -11.97 25.18 -12.44
N PRO A 25 -12.96 25.79 -13.13
CA PRO A 25 -14.27 25.17 -13.29
C PRO A 25 -14.18 23.85 -14.03
N GLY A 26 -15.07 22.90 -13.73
CA GLY A 26 -15.09 21.58 -14.34
C GLY A 26 -14.03 20.60 -13.86
N THR A 27 -13.33 20.88 -12.73
CA THR A 27 -12.57 19.85 -12.04
C THR A 27 -13.56 18.85 -11.43
N GLY A 28 -13.82 17.77 -12.18
CA GLY A 28 -14.82 16.74 -11.86
C GLY A 28 -14.53 16.00 -10.56
N ALA A 29 -15.44 15.12 -10.17
CA ALA A 29 -15.19 14.16 -9.10
C ALA A 29 -14.29 13.01 -9.62
N VAL A 30 -13.43 12.47 -8.77
CA VAL A 30 -12.75 11.20 -9.04
C VAL A 30 -13.80 10.10 -8.93
N VAL A 31 -13.97 9.35 -10.00
CA VAL A 31 -14.89 8.21 -10.10
C VAL A 31 -14.08 6.92 -10.05
N ARG A 32 -14.53 5.96 -9.26
CA ARG A 32 -13.93 4.63 -9.10
C ARG A 32 -12.40 4.65 -8.95
N PRO A 33 -11.83 5.42 -7.99
CA PRO A 33 -10.39 5.42 -7.80
C PRO A 33 -9.90 4.01 -7.41
N VAL A 34 -8.73 3.63 -7.91
CA VAL A 34 -8.08 2.35 -7.60
C VAL A 34 -7.04 2.56 -6.51
N PHE A 35 -7.19 1.87 -5.39
CA PHE A 35 -6.22 1.86 -4.31
C PHE A 35 -5.41 0.57 -4.32
N ILE A 36 -4.10 0.66 -4.53
CA ILE A 36 -3.18 -0.46 -4.35
C ILE A 36 -2.82 -0.53 -2.88
N ILE A 37 -3.27 -1.60 -2.22
CA ILE A 37 -3.02 -1.86 -0.81
C ILE A 37 -2.16 -3.12 -0.63
N GLY A 38 -1.52 -3.24 0.51
CA GLY A 38 -0.64 -4.35 0.87
C GLY A 38 0.45 -3.89 1.83
N CYS A 39 1.20 -4.80 2.43
CA CYS A 39 2.32 -4.42 3.27
C CYS A 39 3.39 -3.69 2.45
N GLY A 40 4.05 -2.70 3.02
CA GLY A 40 5.24 -2.11 2.41
C GLY A 40 6.27 -3.20 2.07
N ARG A 41 6.99 -3.02 0.98
CA ARG A 41 7.97 -4.01 0.42
C ARG A 41 7.35 -5.26 -0.24
N SER A 42 6.02 -5.34 -0.34
CA SER A 42 5.35 -6.43 -1.08
C SER A 42 5.42 -6.29 -2.62
N GLY A 43 6.00 -5.21 -3.15
CA GLY A 43 6.02 -4.95 -4.60
C GLY A 43 4.92 -3.98 -5.07
N THR A 44 4.23 -3.31 -4.13
CA THR A 44 3.17 -2.35 -4.45
C THR A 44 3.64 -1.20 -5.36
N THR A 45 4.91 -0.79 -5.28
CA THR A 45 5.48 0.24 -6.16
C THR A 45 5.56 -0.24 -7.60
N VAL A 46 6.12 -1.42 -7.85
CA VAL A 46 6.24 -1.96 -9.20
C VAL A 46 4.86 -2.23 -9.81
N LEU A 47 3.88 -2.69 -9.02
CA LEU A 47 2.51 -2.85 -9.49
C LEU A 47 1.90 -1.51 -9.92
N GLY A 48 2.13 -0.45 -9.15
CA GLY A 48 1.71 0.91 -9.52
C GLY A 48 2.41 1.43 -10.78
N GLU A 49 3.69 1.12 -10.96
CA GLU A 49 4.45 1.46 -12.16
C GLU A 49 3.96 0.69 -13.39
N VAL A 50 3.54 -0.57 -13.24
CA VAL A 50 2.86 -1.35 -14.30
C VAL A 50 1.57 -0.64 -14.71
N LEU A 51 0.69 -0.33 -13.77
CA LEU A 51 -0.56 0.38 -14.05
C LEU A 51 -0.33 1.78 -14.66
N SER A 52 0.76 2.47 -14.28
CA SER A 52 1.10 3.79 -14.84
C SER A 52 1.45 3.76 -16.33
N ARG A 53 1.65 2.58 -16.93
CA ARG A 53 1.87 2.44 -18.37
C ARG A 53 0.59 2.59 -19.19
N HIS A 54 -0.57 2.47 -18.55
CA HIS A 54 -1.83 2.68 -19.21
C HIS A 54 -2.18 4.18 -19.30
N PRO A 55 -2.44 4.72 -20.51
CA PRO A 55 -2.62 6.18 -20.71
C PRO A 55 -3.85 6.76 -20.01
N LEU A 56 -4.86 5.95 -19.73
CA LEU A 56 -6.06 6.39 -19.02
C LEU A 56 -5.89 6.44 -17.48
N LEU A 57 -4.74 6.03 -16.95
CA LEU A 57 -4.50 5.93 -15.50
C LEU A 57 -3.55 7.02 -14.99
N ALA A 58 -4.03 7.86 -14.08
CA ALA A 58 -3.20 8.78 -13.31
C ALA A 58 -2.62 8.07 -12.10
N TYR A 59 -1.33 7.79 -12.09
CA TYR A 59 -0.67 7.10 -10.98
C TYR A 59 -0.08 8.07 -9.95
N LEU A 60 -0.41 7.85 -8.69
CA LEU A 60 0.14 8.54 -7.53
C LEU A 60 0.90 7.59 -6.61
N ASN A 61 2.21 7.72 -6.60
CA ASN A 61 3.09 6.96 -5.73
C ASN A 61 3.28 7.68 -4.38
N GLU A 62 2.64 7.20 -3.35
CA GLU A 62 2.72 7.70 -1.97
C GLU A 62 2.48 9.22 -1.85
N PRO A 63 1.30 9.72 -2.26
CA PRO A 63 1.01 11.16 -2.24
C PRO A 63 0.75 11.65 -0.81
N ARG A 64 1.75 11.56 0.06
CA ARG A 64 1.65 11.88 1.49
C ARG A 64 1.22 13.33 1.74
N ASP A 65 1.58 14.24 0.84
CA ASP A 65 1.18 15.65 0.90
C ASP A 65 -0.32 15.87 0.68
N ILE A 66 -0.97 15.00 -0.11
CA ILE A 66 -2.44 14.99 -0.26
C ILE A 66 -3.09 14.37 0.99
N TRP A 67 -2.55 13.24 1.45
CA TRP A 67 -3.08 12.59 2.63
C TRP A 67 -2.98 13.46 3.89
N LEU A 68 -2.02 14.38 3.97
CA LEU A 68 -1.88 15.34 5.07
C LEU A 68 -3.03 16.37 5.16
N TYR A 69 -3.98 16.42 4.23
CA TYR A 69 -5.24 17.13 4.46
C TYR A 69 -6.06 16.50 5.59
N GLU A 70 -5.78 15.23 5.93
CA GLU A 70 -6.14 14.57 7.16
C GLU A 70 -4.85 14.36 8.00
N PRO A 71 -4.56 15.22 8.99
CA PRO A 71 -3.28 15.17 9.71
C PRO A 71 -3.01 13.86 10.43
N ARG A 72 -4.06 13.13 10.85
CA ARG A 72 -3.95 11.82 11.50
C ARG A 72 -3.36 10.73 10.60
N THR A 73 -3.24 10.97 9.30
CA THR A 73 -2.57 10.03 8.37
C THR A 73 -1.06 10.03 8.52
N ASP A 74 -0.46 11.06 9.12
CA ASP A 74 0.98 11.15 9.34
C ASP A 74 1.43 10.23 10.48
N ILE A 75 2.25 9.25 10.15
CA ILE A 75 2.84 8.32 11.13
C ILE A 75 4.37 8.26 11.02
N TRP A 76 4.97 9.08 10.17
CA TRP A 76 6.41 9.02 9.85
C TRP A 76 7.20 10.23 10.29
N SER A 77 6.61 11.43 10.20
CA SER A 77 7.35 12.67 10.45
C SER A 77 7.54 12.93 11.95
N ALA A 78 8.47 13.84 12.28
CA ALA A 78 8.64 14.32 13.65
C ALA A 78 7.38 14.99 14.24
N LYS A 79 6.46 15.43 13.37
CA LYS A 79 5.17 16.04 13.77
C LYS A 79 4.04 15.01 13.91
N ALA A 80 4.29 13.73 13.62
CA ALA A 80 3.24 12.70 13.58
C ALA A 80 2.48 12.60 14.90
N ARG A 81 3.19 12.58 16.05
CA ARG A 81 2.58 12.54 17.38
C ARG A 81 1.71 13.77 17.64
N ALA A 82 2.21 14.97 17.36
CA ALA A 82 1.48 16.22 17.55
C ALA A 82 0.25 16.34 16.65
N ARG A 83 0.27 15.67 15.50
CA ARG A 83 -0.87 15.56 14.55
C ARG A 83 -1.89 14.49 14.95
N GLY A 84 -1.65 13.77 16.03
CA GLY A 84 -2.49 12.66 16.44
C GLY A 84 -2.45 11.49 15.44
N GLY A 85 -1.26 11.21 14.87
CA GLY A 85 -1.07 10.16 13.86
C GLY A 85 -1.63 8.82 14.29
N ARG A 86 -2.42 8.16 13.42
CA ARG A 86 -3.08 6.88 13.68
C ARG A 86 -2.74 5.88 12.57
N LEU A 87 -2.48 4.64 12.96
CA LEU A 87 -2.27 3.55 12.04
C LEU A 87 -3.59 3.21 11.32
N ARG A 88 -4.63 2.94 12.08
CA ARG A 88 -5.97 2.61 11.61
C ARG A 88 -6.86 3.84 11.55
N LEU A 89 -7.63 3.94 10.47
CA LEU A 89 -8.75 4.85 10.31
C LEU A 89 -9.92 4.04 9.72
N SER A 90 -11.13 4.26 10.22
CA SER A 90 -12.36 3.58 9.83
C SER A 90 -13.30 4.54 9.07
N ALA A 91 -14.38 4.03 8.52
CA ALA A 91 -15.40 4.85 7.88
C ALA A 91 -15.95 5.95 8.81
N GLY A 92 -16.08 5.68 10.11
CA GLY A 92 -16.50 6.66 11.12
C GLY A 92 -15.49 7.78 11.39
N ASP A 93 -14.24 7.61 10.94
CA ASP A 93 -13.18 8.63 11.08
C ASP A 93 -13.14 9.62 9.90
N VAL A 94 -14.00 9.45 8.89
CA VAL A 94 -14.03 10.35 7.72
C VAL A 94 -14.47 11.75 8.15
N GLN A 95 -13.56 12.72 7.99
CA GLN A 95 -13.84 14.13 8.21
C GLN A 95 -14.29 14.77 6.90
N PRO A 96 -15.54 15.29 6.78
CA PRO A 96 -16.08 15.78 5.51
C PRO A 96 -15.21 16.84 4.81
N ALA A 97 -14.66 17.77 5.57
CA ALA A 97 -13.80 18.83 5.04
C ALA A 97 -12.46 18.27 4.49
N ALA A 98 -11.81 17.36 5.20
CA ALA A 98 -10.59 16.69 4.75
C ALA A 98 -10.86 15.83 3.51
N ALA A 99 -11.93 15.05 3.53
CA ALA A 99 -12.36 14.21 2.42
C ALA A 99 -12.62 15.03 1.15
N ALA A 100 -13.31 16.17 1.27
CA ALA A 100 -13.56 17.06 0.15
C ALA A 100 -12.26 17.63 -0.45
N ARG A 101 -11.27 17.96 0.39
CA ARG A 101 -9.96 18.45 -0.07
C ARG A 101 -9.16 17.35 -0.77
N ILE A 102 -9.14 16.13 -0.22
CA ILE A 102 -8.46 14.97 -0.82
C ILE A 102 -9.09 14.65 -2.17
N ARG A 103 -10.43 14.56 -2.27
CA ARG A 103 -11.13 14.29 -3.52
C ARG A 103 -10.82 15.33 -4.60
N ARG A 104 -10.82 16.61 -4.26
CA ARG A 104 -10.44 17.68 -5.19
C ARG A 104 -8.97 17.58 -5.62
N ALA A 105 -8.07 17.25 -4.71
CA ALA A 105 -6.67 17.08 -5.04
C ALA A 105 -6.45 15.90 -6.00
N PHE A 106 -7.15 14.81 -5.80
CA PHE A 106 -7.11 13.64 -6.69
C PHE A 106 -7.69 13.96 -8.07
N ALA A 107 -8.84 14.65 -8.13
CA ALA A 107 -9.42 15.09 -9.40
C ALA A 107 -8.47 16.02 -10.18
N ALA A 108 -7.77 16.91 -9.50
CA ALA A 108 -6.76 17.75 -10.13
C ALA A 108 -5.57 16.92 -10.69
N GLU A 109 -5.14 15.87 -10.01
CA GLU A 109 -4.07 14.99 -10.49
C GLU A 109 -4.51 14.19 -11.73
N VAL A 110 -5.73 13.67 -11.77
CA VAL A 110 -6.32 13.05 -12.96
C VAL A 110 -6.29 14.00 -14.15
N ARG A 111 -6.77 15.24 -13.94
CA ARG A 111 -6.76 16.26 -14.99
C ARG A 111 -5.35 16.64 -15.45
N LEU A 112 -4.41 16.81 -14.53
CA LEU A 112 -3.01 17.14 -14.84
C LEU A 112 -2.31 16.06 -15.65
N GLN A 113 -2.65 14.80 -15.41
CA GLN A 113 -2.10 13.67 -16.15
C GLN A 113 -2.91 13.31 -17.40
N ARG A 114 -4.00 14.06 -17.69
CA ARG A 114 -4.92 13.82 -18.82
C ARG A 114 -5.47 12.38 -18.82
N ALA A 115 -5.71 11.86 -17.63
CA ALA A 115 -6.21 10.50 -17.41
C ALA A 115 -7.72 10.52 -17.12
N GLU A 116 -8.32 9.33 -17.02
CA GLU A 116 -9.73 9.13 -16.71
C GLU A 116 -9.93 8.55 -15.31
N CYS A 117 -9.00 7.70 -14.86
CA CYS A 117 -9.06 7.03 -13.57
C CYS A 117 -7.81 7.29 -12.74
N LEU A 118 -7.99 7.38 -11.43
CA LEU A 118 -6.89 7.50 -10.47
C LEU A 118 -6.43 6.13 -9.99
N VAL A 119 -5.12 5.91 -9.97
CA VAL A 119 -4.47 4.83 -9.22
C VAL A 119 -3.61 5.44 -8.12
N GLU A 120 -3.90 5.11 -6.88
CA GLU A 120 -3.12 5.56 -5.72
C GLU A 120 -2.45 4.37 -5.04
N LYS A 121 -1.20 4.55 -4.64
CA LYS A 121 -0.45 3.56 -3.88
C LYS A 121 0.18 4.20 -2.66
N LEU A 122 -0.30 3.81 -1.48
CA LEU A 122 0.37 4.03 -0.20
C LEU A 122 0.18 2.77 0.66
N PRO A 123 1.24 1.97 0.92
CA PRO A 123 1.10 0.66 1.56
C PRO A 123 0.35 0.68 2.89
N ILE A 124 0.55 1.72 3.71
CA ILE A 124 -0.12 1.86 5.01
C ILE A 124 -1.66 1.93 4.90
N ASN A 125 -2.18 2.21 3.70
CA ASN A 125 -3.62 2.20 3.44
C ASN A 125 -4.24 0.79 3.58
N ALA A 126 -3.43 -0.27 3.67
CA ALA A 126 -3.88 -1.59 4.11
C ALA A 126 -4.58 -1.57 5.49
N PHE A 127 -4.22 -0.62 6.37
CA PHE A 127 -4.86 -0.40 7.66
C PHE A 127 -6.07 0.56 7.60
N ARG A 128 -6.42 1.08 6.43
CA ARG A 128 -7.37 2.19 6.24
C ARG A 128 -8.40 1.93 5.15
N VAL A 129 -8.59 0.67 4.75
CA VAL A 129 -9.53 0.29 3.67
C VAL A 129 -10.94 0.79 3.97
N GLY A 130 -11.44 0.60 5.20
CA GLY A 130 -12.76 1.10 5.60
C GLY A 130 -12.88 2.62 5.54
N TRP A 131 -11.82 3.37 5.87
CA TRP A 131 -11.77 4.82 5.77
C TRP A 131 -11.80 5.29 4.32
N LEU A 132 -11.02 4.64 3.45
CA LEU A 132 -11.00 4.90 2.01
C LEU A 132 -12.36 4.61 1.38
N ALA A 133 -12.97 3.48 1.72
CA ALA A 133 -14.30 3.10 1.23
C ALA A 133 -15.39 4.07 1.70
N GLY A 134 -15.27 4.62 2.93
CA GLY A 134 -16.17 5.67 3.42
C GLY A 134 -15.98 7.00 2.71
N MET A 135 -14.76 7.31 2.27
CA MET A 135 -14.45 8.53 1.51
C MET A 135 -14.80 8.38 0.02
N PHE A 136 -14.59 7.19 -0.56
CA PHE A 136 -14.82 6.86 -1.96
C PHE A 136 -15.71 5.60 -2.04
N PRO A 137 -17.03 5.75 -2.00
CA PRO A 137 -17.96 4.61 -1.95
C PRO A 137 -17.88 3.69 -3.16
N ASP A 138 -17.38 4.18 -4.30
CA ASP A 138 -17.18 3.49 -5.56
C ASP A 138 -15.73 3.00 -5.78
N ALA A 139 -14.82 3.20 -4.81
CA ALA A 139 -13.42 2.81 -4.93
C ALA A 139 -13.23 1.32 -5.19
N LEU A 140 -12.20 1.02 -5.98
CA LEU A 140 -11.68 -0.33 -6.21
C LEU A 140 -10.39 -0.54 -5.40
N PHE A 141 -10.20 -1.76 -4.91
CA PHE A 141 -9.03 -2.13 -4.10
C PHE A 141 -8.27 -3.27 -4.77
N VAL A 142 -7.01 -3.04 -5.12
CA VAL A 142 -6.08 -4.08 -5.56
C VAL A 142 -5.22 -4.46 -4.37
N HIS A 143 -5.46 -5.62 -3.79
CA HIS A 143 -4.73 -6.14 -2.64
C HIS A 143 -3.56 -7.00 -3.12
N LEU A 144 -2.35 -6.46 -2.98
CA LEU A 144 -1.12 -7.18 -3.33
C LEU A 144 -0.59 -7.94 -2.12
N ILE A 145 -0.57 -9.26 -2.24
CA ILE A 145 -0.04 -10.19 -1.23
C ILE A 145 1.32 -10.71 -1.71
N ARG A 146 2.26 -10.87 -0.78
CA ARG A 146 3.58 -11.46 -0.99
C ARG A 146 4.00 -12.26 0.24
N ASN A 147 4.89 -13.25 0.06
CA ASN A 147 5.47 -14.01 1.15
C ASN A 147 6.00 -13.09 2.27
N GLY A 148 5.46 -13.31 3.49
CA GLY A 148 5.77 -12.46 4.65
C GLY A 148 7.24 -12.48 5.06
N LEU A 149 7.94 -13.59 4.86
CA LEU A 149 9.36 -13.70 5.19
C LEU A 149 10.22 -12.82 4.28
N GLU A 150 9.92 -12.80 2.99
CA GLU A 150 10.61 -11.94 2.02
C GLU A 150 10.34 -10.46 2.29
N VAL A 151 9.09 -10.14 2.62
CA VAL A 151 8.69 -8.78 3.00
C VAL A 151 9.45 -8.36 4.27
N ALA A 152 9.47 -9.19 5.30
CA ALA A 152 10.17 -8.92 6.56
C ALA A 152 11.67 -8.73 6.36
N ALA A 153 12.31 -9.60 5.57
CA ALA A 153 13.74 -9.46 5.22
C ALA A 153 14.01 -8.15 4.47
N SER A 154 13.12 -7.75 3.55
CA SER A 154 13.24 -6.47 2.84
C SER A 154 13.02 -5.25 3.75
N ILE A 155 12.11 -5.35 4.72
CA ILE A 155 11.89 -4.31 5.74
C ILE A 155 13.12 -4.18 6.64
N ALA A 156 13.71 -5.30 7.09
CA ALA A 156 14.90 -5.29 7.93
C ALA A 156 16.05 -4.51 7.28
N ARG A 157 16.37 -4.82 6.03
CA ARG A 157 17.39 -4.08 5.26
C ARG A 157 17.09 -2.59 5.12
N GLN A 158 15.82 -2.22 4.95
CA GLN A 158 15.41 -0.83 4.84
C GLN A 158 15.47 -0.11 6.19
N ALA A 159 15.17 -0.81 7.28
CA ALA A 159 15.17 -0.25 8.63
C ALA A 159 16.58 0.10 9.13
N GLU A 160 17.62 -0.58 8.63
CA GLU A 160 19.03 -0.28 8.94
C GLU A 160 19.48 1.08 8.39
N HIS A 161 18.91 1.53 7.26
CA HIS A 161 19.39 2.70 6.52
C HIS A 161 18.39 3.87 6.48
N ALA A 162 17.16 3.66 6.91
CA ALA A 162 16.08 4.65 6.85
C ALA A 162 15.17 4.57 8.07
N GLN A 163 14.46 5.65 8.35
CA GLN A 163 13.47 5.68 9.43
C GLN A 163 12.17 4.92 9.05
N TRP A 164 12.31 3.63 8.73
CA TRP A 164 11.17 2.79 8.31
C TRP A 164 10.05 2.79 9.34
N PHE A 165 10.40 2.70 10.61
CA PHE A 165 9.45 2.68 11.71
C PHE A 165 9.05 4.08 12.23
N GLY A 166 9.26 5.11 11.41
CA GLY A 166 8.92 6.50 11.73
C GLY A 166 9.97 7.21 12.58
N CYS A 167 9.84 8.55 12.67
CA CYS A 167 10.69 9.34 13.53
C CYS A 167 10.55 8.84 14.98
N GLU A 168 11.67 8.65 15.66
CA GLU A 168 11.73 8.11 17.04
C GLU A 168 10.93 6.80 17.24
N GLY A 169 10.75 5.99 16.20
CA GLY A 169 10.00 4.75 16.27
C GLY A 169 8.49 4.94 16.44
N TYR A 170 7.93 6.08 16.06
CA TYR A 170 6.49 6.36 16.26
C TYR A 170 5.59 5.35 15.55
N LYS A 171 5.87 5.02 14.29
CA LYS A 171 5.13 3.97 13.56
C LYS A 171 5.22 2.62 14.25
N TRP A 172 6.40 2.27 14.81
CA TRP A 172 6.55 1.03 15.56
C TRP A 172 5.63 0.97 16.79
N ARG A 173 5.55 2.07 17.55
CA ARG A 173 4.62 2.15 18.69
C ARG A 173 3.19 1.91 18.26
N LEU A 174 2.76 2.53 17.17
CA LEU A 174 1.40 2.34 16.63
C LEU A 174 1.14 0.88 16.17
N LEU A 175 2.14 0.21 15.59
CA LEU A 175 2.05 -1.21 15.25
C LEU A 175 1.93 -2.08 16.51
N ALA A 176 2.74 -1.81 17.54
CA ALA A 176 2.69 -2.52 18.81
C ALA A 176 1.34 -2.32 19.52
N ASP A 177 0.78 -1.11 19.49
CA ASP A 177 -0.54 -0.82 20.05
C ASP A 177 -1.64 -1.55 19.25
N CYS A 178 -1.56 -1.56 17.93
CA CYS A 178 -2.47 -2.33 17.08
C CYS A 178 -2.44 -3.84 17.41
N ALA A 179 -1.25 -4.42 17.65
CA ALA A 179 -1.14 -5.81 18.07
C ALA A 179 -1.79 -6.05 19.43
N ARG A 180 -1.63 -5.14 20.40
CA ARG A 180 -2.29 -5.22 21.71
C ARG A 180 -3.81 -5.16 21.60
N GLU A 181 -4.33 -4.23 20.80
CA GLU A 181 -5.77 -4.09 20.53
C GLU A 181 -6.38 -5.34 19.88
N ARG A 182 -5.60 -6.10 19.14
CA ARG A 182 -5.99 -7.38 18.53
C ARG A 182 -5.83 -8.59 19.48
N GLY A 183 -5.41 -8.39 20.73
CA GLY A 183 -5.11 -9.49 21.66
C GLY A 183 -3.79 -10.21 21.38
N GLU A 184 -2.93 -9.64 20.53
CA GLU A 184 -1.65 -10.21 20.09
C GLU A 184 -0.44 -9.59 20.82
N ALA A 185 -0.63 -9.06 22.02
CA ALA A 185 0.41 -8.37 22.80
C ALA A 185 1.70 -9.19 22.99
N GLY A 186 1.58 -10.52 23.16
CA GLY A 186 2.72 -11.43 23.32
C GLY A 186 3.65 -11.46 22.11
N LEU A 187 3.17 -11.13 20.90
CA LEU A 187 4.00 -11.09 19.71
C LEU A 187 4.95 -9.89 19.69
N VAL A 188 4.58 -8.79 20.35
CA VAL A 188 5.42 -7.58 20.42
C VAL A 188 6.74 -7.85 21.13
N GLY A 189 6.70 -8.67 22.21
CA GLY A 189 7.89 -9.08 22.96
C GLY A 189 8.89 -9.91 22.15
N LEU A 190 8.44 -10.58 21.09
CA LEU A 190 9.30 -11.36 20.20
C LEU A 190 10.03 -10.50 19.17
N CYS A 191 9.59 -9.24 18.97
CA CYS A 191 10.09 -8.36 17.92
C CYS A 191 11.36 -7.60 18.33
N THR A 192 12.45 -8.32 18.56
CA THR A 192 13.73 -7.78 19.05
C THR A 192 14.60 -7.16 17.97
N ASP A 193 14.33 -7.42 16.69
CA ASP A 193 15.10 -6.92 15.54
C ASP A 193 14.20 -6.41 14.40
N GLY A 194 14.84 -5.89 13.35
CA GLY A 194 14.15 -5.35 12.18
C GLY A 194 13.36 -6.39 11.39
N PHE A 195 13.82 -7.63 11.33
CA PHE A 195 13.12 -8.72 10.65
C PHE A 195 11.82 -9.10 11.35
N ARG A 196 11.88 -9.33 12.66
CA ARG A 196 10.71 -9.70 13.46
C ARG A 196 9.68 -8.57 13.52
N ARG A 197 10.16 -7.31 13.63
CA ARG A 197 9.27 -6.12 13.50
C ARG A 197 8.62 -6.03 12.12
N GLY A 198 9.37 -6.29 11.06
CA GLY A 198 8.85 -6.34 9.70
C GLY A 198 7.82 -7.45 9.50
N LEU A 199 8.04 -8.61 10.11
CA LEU A 199 7.10 -9.73 10.04
C LEU A 199 5.80 -9.44 10.79
N LEU A 200 5.86 -8.77 11.96
CA LEU A 200 4.68 -8.30 12.67
C LEU A 200 3.94 -7.22 11.86
N GLU A 201 4.64 -6.27 11.24
CA GLU A 201 4.02 -5.28 10.36
C GLU A 201 3.30 -5.96 9.19
N TRP A 202 3.92 -6.97 8.57
CA TRP A 202 3.29 -7.75 7.50
C TRP A 202 2.02 -8.44 7.99
N ARG A 203 2.09 -9.17 9.12
CA ARG A 203 0.93 -9.83 9.72
C ARG A 203 -0.21 -8.86 9.96
N LEU A 204 0.06 -7.75 10.62
CA LEU A 204 -0.95 -6.73 10.96
C LEU A 204 -1.54 -6.07 9.70
N SER A 205 -0.70 -5.77 8.70
CA SER A 205 -1.15 -5.21 7.42
C SER A 205 -2.09 -6.14 6.68
N MET A 206 -1.72 -7.41 6.56
CA MET A 206 -2.54 -8.43 5.89
C MET A 206 -3.85 -8.66 6.63
N SER A 207 -3.79 -8.84 7.96
CA SER A 207 -4.99 -9.04 8.77
C SER A 207 -5.95 -7.85 8.67
N ALA A 208 -5.45 -6.62 8.79
CA ALA A 208 -6.28 -5.43 8.71
C ALA A 208 -6.94 -5.27 7.32
N ALA A 209 -6.18 -5.51 6.24
CA ALA A 209 -6.70 -5.44 4.89
C ALA A 209 -7.78 -6.51 4.65
N LEU A 210 -7.52 -7.77 5.03
CA LEU A 210 -8.49 -8.87 4.87
C LEU A 210 -9.77 -8.63 5.67
N ASP A 211 -9.66 -8.14 6.93
CA ASP A 211 -10.80 -7.84 7.80
C ASP A 211 -11.71 -6.74 7.22
N ASP A 212 -11.14 -5.73 6.59
CA ASP A 212 -11.90 -4.63 6.01
C ASP A 212 -12.40 -4.94 4.60
N LEU A 213 -11.61 -5.64 3.76
CA LEU A 213 -12.04 -6.10 2.44
C LEU A 213 -13.22 -7.06 2.53
N ALA A 214 -13.26 -7.94 3.52
CA ALA A 214 -14.37 -8.87 3.75
C ALA A 214 -15.74 -8.17 3.94
N LYS A 215 -15.75 -6.86 4.25
CA LYS A 215 -16.96 -6.04 4.39
C LYS A 215 -17.39 -5.36 3.08
N LEU A 216 -16.58 -5.45 2.04
CA LEU A 216 -16.85 -4.87 0.72
C LEU A 216 -17.37 -5.96 -0.24
N SER A 217 -18.11 -5.54 -1.26
CA SER A 217 -18.52 -6.45 -2.32
C SER A 217 -17.31 -6.96 -3.12
N THR A 218 -17.45 -8.17 -3.69
CA THR A 218 -16.37 -8.84 -4.42
C THR A 218 -15.95 -8.08 -5.69
N GLU A 219 -16.88 -7.34 -6.30
CA GLU A 219 -16.62 -6.52 -7.49
C GLU A 219 -15.72 -5.31 -7.20
N ARG A 220 -15.53 -4.97 -5.93
CA ARG A 220 -14.70 -3.83 -5.51
C ARG A 220 -13.30 -4.23 -5.08
N GLN A 221 -12.94 -5.51 -5.16
CA GLN A 221 -11.65 -6.00 -4.65
C GLN A 221 -11.05 -7.03 -5.61
N LEU A 222 -9.75 -6.94 -5.81
CA LEU A 222 -8.96 -7.88 -6.59
C LEU A 222 -7.71 -8.27 -5.81
N GLU A 223 -7.56 -9.57 -5.49
CA GLU A 223 -6.32 -10.09 -4.94
C GLU A 223 -5.33 -10.41 -6.06
N ILE A 224 -4.11 -9.89 -5.91
CA ILE A 224 -2.95 -10.21 -6.74
C ILE A 224 -1.85 -10.75 -5.84
N ARG A 225 -1.26 -11.88 -6.24
CA ARG A 225 -0.04 -12.41 -5.63
C ARG A 225 1.16 -11.86 -6.37
N TYR A 226 2.14 -11.36 -5.62
CA TYR A 226 3.38 -10.83 -6.18
C TYR A 226 4.10 -11.90 -7.03
N GLU A 227 4.11 -13.13 -6.57
CA GLU A 227 4.72 -14.27 -7.24
C GLU A 227 4.06 -14.51 -8.62
N ARG A 228 2.72 -14.41 -8.70
CA ARG A 228 1.98 -14.51 -9.97
C ARG A 228 2.26 -13.34 -10.91
N LEU A 229 2.44 -12.13 -10.37
CA LEU A 229 2.83 -10.98 -11.18
C LEU A 229 4.23 -11.18 -11.81
N VAL A 230 5.14 -11.86 -11.10
CA VAL A 230 6.48 -12.20 -11.61
C VAL A 230 6.41 -13.32 -12.66
N GLU A 231 5.67 -14.40 -12.37
CA GLU A 231 5.59 -15.60 -13.22
C GLU A 231 4.73 -15.39 -14.45
N GLN A 232 3.61 -14.68 -14.33
CA GLN A 232 2.56 -14.55 -15.36
C GLN A 232 2.12 -13.08 -15.52
N PRO A 233 3.05 -12.17 -15.84
CA PRO A 233 2.77 -10.74 -15.89
C PRO A 233 1.67 -10.35 -16.89
N VAL A 234 1.55 -11.07 -18.01
CA VAL A 234 0.50 -10.79 -19.02
C VAL A 234 -0.88 -11.08 -18.46
N GLU A 235 -1.08 -12.26 -17.87
CA GLU A 235 -2.35 -12.67 -17.28
C GLU A 235 -2.76 -11.69 -16.17
N VAL A 236 -1.81 -11.31 -15.30
CA VAL A 236 -2.08 -10.35 -14.22
C VAL A 236 -2.46 -8.99 -14.79
N CYS A 237 -1.80 -8.49 -15.85
CA CYS A 237 -2.18 -7.23 -16.48
C CYS A 237 -3.60 -7.31 -17.07
N GLN A 238 -3.95 -8.37 -17.76
CA GLN A 238 -5.30 -8.58 -18.30
C GLN A 238 -6.37 -8.61 -17.19
N ARG A 239 -6.09 -9.25 -16.06
CA ARG A 239 -6.99 -9.26 -14.91
C ARG A 239 -7.16 -7.87 -14.30
N LEU A 240 -6.09 -7.07 -14.24
CA LEU A 240 -6.13 -5.69 -13.77
C LEU A 240 -6.94 -4.80 -14.71
N GLU A 241 -6.72 -4.92 -16.03
CA GLU A 241 -7.47 -4.19 -17.07
C GLU A 241 -8.97 -4.48 -16.97
N ALA A 242 -9.33 -5.76 -16.89
CA ALA A 242 -10.72 -6.18 -16.74
C ALA A 242 -11.36 -5.68 -15.45
N PHE A 243 -10.62 -5.74 -14.32
CA PHE A 243 -11.10 -5.29 -13.01
C PHE A 243 -11.33 -3.77 -12.94
N VAL A 244 -10.41 -3.00 -13.51
CA VAL A 244 -10.55 -1.55 -13.57
C VAL A 244 -11.60 -1.12 -14.60
N GLY A 245 -11.83 -1.95 -15.62
CA GLY A 245 -12.74 -1.67 -16.74
C GLY A 245 -12.12 -0.78 -17.81
N ILE A 246 -10.81 -0.98 -18.06
CA ILE A 246 -10.03 -0.25 -19.09
C ILE A 246 -9.66 -1.21 -20.23
N GLY A 247 -9.34 -0.63 -21.40
CA GLY A 247 -8.91 -1.41 -22.57
C GLY A 247 -7.56 -2.10 -22.36
N HIS A 248 -7.21 -2.97 -23.31
CA HIS A 248 -5.92 -3.65 -23.28
C HIS A 248 -4.78 -2.71 -23.66
N GLU A 249 -3.72 -2.64 -22.82
CA GLU A 249 -2.51 -1.84 -23.04
C GLU A 249 -1.26 -2.73 -23.00
N PRO A 250 -0.66 -3.08 -24.14
CA PRO A 250 0.51 -3.96 -24.20
C PRO A 250 1.72 -3.46 -23.43
N ALA A 251 1.84 -2.14 -23.24
CA ALA A 251 2.96 -1.53 -22.52
C ALA A 251 2.99 -1.93 -21.04
N MET A 252 1.84 -2.24 -20.44
CA MET A 252 1.76 -2.74 -19.06
C MET A 252 2.50 -4.08 -18.92
N ALA A 253 2.17 -5.05 -19.77
CA ALA A 253 2.79 -6.37 -19.73
C ALA A 253 4.27 -6.33 -20.16
N ALA A 254 4.61 -5.53 -21.17
CA ALA A 254 6.00 -5.34 -21.59
C ALA A 254 6.87 -4.78 -20.46
N PHE A 255 6.39 -3.75 -19.76
CA PHE A 255 7.10 -3.18 -18.61
C PHE A 255 7.23 -4.19 -17.46
N ALA A 256 6.13 -4.90 -17.13
CA ALA A 256 6.16 -5.89 -16.06
C ALA A 256 7.20 -6.99 -16.33
N ARG A 257 7.26 -7.53 -17.54
CA ARG A 257 8.28 -8.52 -17.94
C ARG A 257 9.70 -7.96 -17.80
N ALA A 258 9.96 -6.76 -18.30
CA ALA A 258 11.30 -6.16 -18.26
C ALA A 258 11.78 -5.86 -16.85
N GLU A 259 10.89 -5.38 -15.98
CA GLU A 259 11.25 -4.99 -14.61
C GLU A 259 11.36 -6.19 -13.67
N LEU A 260 10.49 -7.20 -13.83
CA LEU A 260 10.41 -8.32 -12.91
C LEU A 260 11.35 -9.49 -13.28
N SER A 261 11.76 -9.64 -14.55
CA SER A 261 12.74 -10.66 -14.97
C SER A 261 14.12 -10.52 -14.28
N ARG A 262 14.42 -9.34 -13.73
CA ARG A 262 15.66 -9.06 -13.00
C ARG A 262 15.64 -9.50 -11.54
N ARG A 263 14.55 -10.08 -11.06
CA ARG A 263 14.37 -10.45 -9.66
C ARG A 263 14.66 -11.94 -9.47
N SER A 264 15.47 -12.27 -8.46
CA SER A 264 15.75 -13.65 -8.10
C SER A 264 14.47 -14.37 -7.66
N PRO A 265 14.35 -15.69 -7.96
CA PRO A 265 13.27 -16.50 -7.42
C PRO A 265 13.29 -16.47 -5.87
N PRO A 266 12.15 -16.74 -5.23
CA PRO A 266 12.11 -16.84 -3.78
C PRO A 266 13.08 -17.94 -3.30
N PRO A 267 13.73 -17.75 -2.13
CA PRO A 267 14.56 -18.81 -1.55
C PRO A 267 13.69 -20.02 -1.21
N ASP A 268 14.29 -21.21 -1.30
CA ASP A 268 13.66 -22.45 -0.87
C ASP A 268 13.08 -22.34 0.55
N PRO A 269 11.96 -23.01 0.84
CA PRO A 269 11.34 -22.95 2.16
C PRO A 269 12.27 -23.55 3.21
N THR A 270 13.04 -22.68 3.86
CA THR A 270 13.79 -23.02 5.06
C THR A 270 12.84 -23.16 6.25
N PRO A 271 13.09 -24.07 7.20
CA PRO A 271 12.29 -24.12 8.42
C PRO A 271 12.21 -22.74 9.07
N LEU A 272 10.99 -22.32 9.43
CA LEU A 272 10.78 -21.03 10.10
C LEU A 272 11.50 -21.01 11.45
N PRO A 273 12.26 -19.95 11.75
CA PRO A 273 12.70 -19.72 13.11
C PRO A 273 11.50 -19.74 14.08
N PRO A 274 11.64 -20.31 15.30
CA PRO A 274 10.52 -20.44 16.23
C PRO A 274 9.74 -19.16 16.49
N ASP A 275 10.44 -18.03 16.62
CA ASP A 275 9.78 -16.72 16.80
C ASP A 275 9.01 -16.28 15.55
N ALA A 276 9.55 -16.51 14.35
CA ALA A 276 8.86 -16.21 13.10
C ALA A 276 7.59 -17.07 12.94
N GLN A 277 7.68 -18.36 13.34
CA GLN A 277 6.53 -19.27 13.40
C GLN A 277 5.43 -18.72 14.35
N ARG A 278 5.81 -18.22 15.52
CA ARG A 278 4.88 -17.64 16.48
C ARG A 278 4.28 -16.31 15.98
N ILE A 279 5.09 -15.47 15.32
CA ILE A 279 4.63 -14.16 14.84
C ILE A 279 3.66 -14.30 13.66
N ALA A 280 3.92 -15.19 12.70
CA ALA A 280 3.18 -15.18 11.44
C ALA A 280 2.86 -16.55 10.84
N GLY A 281 3.22 -17.65 11.51
CA GLY A 281 3.10 -19.00 10.93
C GLY A 281 1.66 -19.36 10.54
N ASP A 282 0.70 -19.07 11.36
CA ASP A 282 -0.73 -19.27 11.08
C ASP A 282 -1.20 -18.53 9.82
N LEU A 283 -0.80 -17.26 9.67
CA LEU A 283 -1.18 -16.45 8.53
C LEU A 283 -0.43 -16.86 7.25
N LEU A 284 0.85 -17.25 7.37
CA LEU A 284 1.62 -17.80 6.24
C LEU A 284 1.00 -19.09 5.71
N VAL A 285 0.54 -19.98 6.61
CA VAL A 285 -0.20 -21.19 6.23
C VAL A 285 -1.54 -20.83 5.58
N ARG A 286 -2.33 -19.95 6.20
CA ARG A 286 -3.63 -19.50 5.67
C ARG A 286 -3.51 -18.90 4.27
N LEU A 287 -2.44 -18.16 4.00
CA LEU A 287 -2.17 -17.54 2.70
C LEU A 287 -1.42 -18.47 1.72
N GLY A 288 -1.15 -19.74 2.09
CA GLY A 288 -0.55 -20.75 1.23
C GLY A 288 0.95 -20.56 0.99
N TYR A 289 1.65 -19.83 1.87
CA TYR A 289 3.12 -19.68 1.82
C TYR A 289 3.89 -20.72 2.63
N PHE A 290 3.19 -21.50 3.44
CA PHE A 290 3.74 -22.62 4.20
C PHE A 290 2.79 -23.81 4.12
N PRO A 291 3.34 -25.03 4.10
CA PRO A 291 2.53 -26.24 4.12
C PRO A 291 1.75 -26.37 5.43
N THR A 292 0.56 -26.92 5.35
CA THR A 292 -0.19 -27.29 6.55
C THR A 292 0.46 -28.48 7.24
N ALA A 293 0.14 -28.71 8.53
CA ALA A 293 0.58 -29.91 9.24
C ALA A 293 0.10 -31.23 8.59
N ARG A 294 -0.95 -31.19 7.77
CA ARG A 294 -1.42 -32.31 6.93
C ARG A 294 -0.50 -32.56 5.74
N ASP A 295 -0.03 -31.51 5.09
CA ASP A 295 0.82 -31.61 3.90
C ASP A 295 2.19 -32.18 4.29
N LEU A 296 2.73 -31.76 5.43
CA LEU A 296 4.00 -32.28 5.97
C LEU A 296 3.92 -33.78 6.30
N ARG A 297 2.74 -34.30 6.71
CA ARG A 297 2.55 -35.73 6.98
C ARG A 297 2.36 -36.60 5.74
N ARG A 298 2.14 -36.03 4.57
CA ARG A 298 1.99 -36.77 3.31
C ARG A 298 3.32 -36.99 2.58
N HIS A 299 4.39 -36.32 3.01
CA HIS A 299 5.73 -36.40 2.43
C HIS A 299 6.79 -36.95 3.40
N ALA A 300 6.38 -37.36 4.61
CA ALA A 300 7.16 -38.14 5.57
C ALA A 300 6.72 -39.62 5.53
#